data_bfe210ee83ab3ff7a214256d03437327
#
_entry.id   bfe210ee83ab3ff7a214256d03437327
#
_cell.length_a   1.000
_cell.length_b   1.000
_cell.length_c   1.000
_cell.angle_alpha   90.00
_cell.angle_beta   90.00
_cell.angle_gamma   90.00
#
_symmetry.space_group_name_H-M   'P 1'
#
loop_
_entity.id
_entity.type
_entity.pdbx_description
1 polymer ?
#
loop_
_entity_poly.entity_id
_entity_poly.type
_entity_poly.pdbx_seq_one_letter_code
_entity_poly.pdbx_strand_id
1 'polypeptide(L)'
;MGRISLMGLCLAVWLAALAPAWTEPQPDAAVQERLKELRQVQERVQAVVKKVTPAVVAVLANPGQGSGVVVTPDGYVLTAGHVSGKPNREVTVVFPDGKRARGKTLGMHPQMDSGLIKLEGDGPWPHVAMGDVSRMRLGDWVVAIGHPGGFRPGRAPVVRVGRVIRITPQLVQTDCTLVGGDSGGPLFDLDGKVVGIHSRIGSEIAINIHVPVNTYRDTWEALAEGRVLGLAYLGVRGDESAEQAKILEVQPDSPAAKAGLQPNDIILSVDGRKVTDYRSFRSLLQQKRPGEVVRLEVQRGNEKLELKVKLGSLQ
;
A
#
# COMPACT_ATOMS: atom_id res chain seq x y z
N MET A 1 -92.48 -48.57 -22.82
CA MET A 1 -91.25 -49.00 -22.14
C MET A 1 -90.23 -47.85 -22.22
N GLY A 2 -90.19 -47.00 -21.25
CA GLY A 2 -89.37 -45.84 -21.23
C GLY A 2 -88.61 -45.76 -19.91
N ARG A 3 -87.33 -45.74 -19.96
CA ARG A 3 -86.45 -45.56 -18.79
C ARG A 3 -86.15 -44.09 -18.59
N ILE A 4 -86.55 -43.60 -17.45
CA ILE A 4 -86.22 -42.24 -16.95
C ILE A 4 -84.88 -42.37 -16.28
N SER A 5 -83.93 -41.56 -16.76
CA SER A 5 -82.57 -41.43 -16.17
C SER A 5 -82.51 -40.17 -15.33
N LEU A 6 -82.31 -40.29 -14.01
CA LEU A 6 -82.10 -39.19 -13.09
C LEU A 6 -80.64 -38.75 -13.22
N MET A 7 -80.38 -37.52 -13.67
CA MET A 7 -79.07 -36.83 -13.52
C MET A 7 -79.00 -36.15 -12.18
N GLY A 8 -78.16 -36.68 -11.30
CA GLY A 8 -77.83 -36.02 -10.05
C GLY A 8 -76.86 -34.86 -10.27
N LEU A 9 -77.29 -33.69 -9.80
CA LEU A 9 -76.48 -32.46 -9.80
C LEU A 9 -75.60 -32.42 -8.54
N CYS A 10 -74.30 -32.71 -8.68
CA CYS A 10 -73.33 -32.48 -7.60
C CYS A 10 -72.88 -31.02 -7.59
N LEU A 11 -73.41 -30.25 -6.59
CA LEU A 11 -72.84 -28.91 -6.27
C LEU A 11 -71.53 -29.11 -5.52
N ALA A 12 -70.38 -28.83 -6.20
CA ALA A 12 -69.09 -28.71 -5.57
C ALA A 12 -68.98 -27.32 -4.93
N VAL A 13 -69.13 -27.22 -3.61
CA VAL A 13 -68.86 -26.00 -2.86
C VAL A 13 -67.30 -25.85 -2.72
N TRP A 14 -66.73 -24.94 -3.45
CA TRP A 14 -65.32 -24.53 -3.27
C TRP A 14 -65.21 -23.63 -2.03
N LEU A 15 -64.71 -24.17 -0.89
CA LEU A 15 -64.27 -23.39 0.22
C LEU A 15 -62.88 -22.78 -0.18
N ALA A 16 -62.89 -21.54 -0.61
CA ALA A 16 -61.68 -20.77 -0.72
C ALA A 16 -61.17 -20.49 0.71
N ALA A 17 -60.19 -21.26 1.16
CA ALA A 17 -59.44 -20.96 2.37
C ALA A 17 -58.69 -19.66 2.17
N LEU A 18 -59.16 -18.56 2.76
CA LEU A 18 -58.42 -17.31 2.91
C LEU A 18 -57.24 -17.60 3.84
N ALA A 19 -56.08 -17.94 3.25
CA ALA A 19 -54.82 -17.92 3.98
C ALA A 19 -54.60 -16.49 4.48
N PRO A 20 -54.31 -16.29 5.77
CA PRO A 20 -53.97 -14.95 6.25
C PRO A 20 -52.78 -14.46 5.48
N ALA A 21 -52.89 -13.32 4.80
CA ALA A 21 -51.76 -12.64 4.19
C ALA A 21 -50.79 -12.26 5.32
N TRP A 22 -49.67 -12.96 5.38
CA TRP A 22 -48.57 -12.58 6.24
C TRP A 22 -48.03 -11.25 5.70
N THR A 23 -48.51 -10.13 6.23
CA THR A 23 -47.89 -8.82 6.02
C THR A 23 -46.60 -8.84 6.83
N GLU A 24 -45.48 -8.89 6.12
CA GLU A 24 -44.18 -8.66 6.78
C GLU A 24 -44.25 -7.34 7.56
N PRO A 25 -43.89 -7.35 8.85
CA PRO A 25 -43.90 -6.11 9.62
C PRO A 25 -43.01 -5.11 8.95
N GLN A 26 -43.55 -3.94 8.60
CA GLN A 26 -42.75 -2.84 8.05
C GLN A 26 -41.71 -2.44 9.09
N PRO A 27 -40.42 -2.34 8.70
CA PRO A 27 -39.38 -1.92 9.62
C PRO A 27 -39.68 -0.52 10.17
N ASP A 28 -39.37 -0.29 11.45
CA ASP A 28 -39.59 1.01 12.08
C ASP A 28 -38.80 2.13 11.39
N ALA A 29 -39.14 3.38 11.66
CA ALA A 29 -38.49 4.53 10.98
C ALA A 29 -36.98 4.58 11.19
N ALA A 30 -36.48 4.15 12.34
CA ALA A 30 -35.05 4.12 12.63
C ALA A 30 -34.32 3.05 11.80
N VAL A 31 -34.95 1.89 11.62
CA VAL A 31 -34.41 0.82 10.75
C VAL A 31 -34.43 1.27 9.29
N GLN A 32 -35.50 1.94 8.84
CA GLN A 32 -35.60 2.46 7.47
C GLN A 32 -34.50 3.50 7.19
N GLU A 33 -34.23 4.43 8.11
CA GLU A 33 -33.17 5.42 7.93
C GLU A 33 -31.77 4.76 7.87
N ARG A 34 -31.49 3.78 8.73
CA ARG A 34 -30.25 3.00 8.66
C ARG A 34 -30.08 2.24 7.36
N LEU A 35 -31.17 1.64 6.85
CA LEU A 35 -31.15 0.96 5.55
C LEU A 35 -30.86 1.94 4.41
N LYS A 36 -31.38 3.15 4.48
CA LYS A 36 -31.10 4.22 3.52
C LYS A 36 -29.64 4.63 3.54
N GLU A 37 -29.04 4.83 4.73
CA GLU A 37 -27.61 5.12 4.89
C GLU A 37 -26.74 4.01 4.28
N LEU A 38 -27.04 2.75 4.56
CA LEU A 38 -26.31 1.61 4.01
C LEU A 38 -26.41 1.52 2.48
N ARG A 39 -27.60 1.80 1.91
CA ARG A 39 -27.77 1.88 0.46
C ARG A 39 -26.95 2.98 -0.16
N GLN A 40 -26.86 4.16 0.46
CA GLN A 40 -26.01 5.24 -0.01
C GLN A 40 -24.53 4.85 -0.02
N VAL A 41 -24.05 4.15 1.03
CA VAL A 41 -22.68 3.62 1.04
C VAL A 41 -22.48 2.60 -0.09
N GLN A 42 -23.41 1.68 -0.29
CA GLN A 42 -23.36 0.69 -1.37
C GLN A 42 -23.28 1.35 -2.75
N GLU A 43 -24.15 2.33 -3.02
CA GLU A 43 -24.16 3.07 -4.30
C GLU A 43 -22.85 3.82 -4.53
N ARG A 44 -22.30 4.47 -3.50
CA ARG A 44 -21.00 5.15 -3.58
C ARG A 44 -19.89 4.16 -3.87
N VAL A 45 -19.84 3.02 -3.18
CA VAL A 45 -18.83 1.96 -3.42
C VAL A 45 -18.92 1.46 -4.87
N GLN A 46 -20.13 1.15 -5.35
CA GLN A 46 -20.32 0.68 -6.74
C GLN A 46 -19.86 1.72 -7.76
N ALA A 47 -20.18 3.00 -7.54
CA ALA A 47 -19.73 4.09 -8.39
C ALA A 47 -18.20 4.24 -8.39
N VAL A 48 -17.57 4.16 -7.20
CA VAL A 48 -16.11 4.18 -7.07
C VAL A 48 -15.49 3.01 -7.84
N VAL A 49 -15.95 1.78 -7.59
CA VAL A 49 -15.41 0.58 -8.26
C VAL A 49 -15.49 0.71 -9.79
N LYS A 50 -16.64 1.13 -10.33
CA LYS A 50 -16.80 1.36 -11.77
C LYS A 50 -15.83 2.40 -12.32
N LYS A 51 -15.63 3.50 -11.59
CA LYS A 51 -14.75 4.61 -11.97
C LYS A 51 -13.28 4.22 -11.96
N VAL A 52 -12.81 3.52 -10.91
CA VAL A 52 -11.38 3.35 -10.65
C VAL A 52 -10.80 2.06 -11.22
N THR A 53 -11.62 1.01 -11.41
CA THR A 53 -11.14 -0.30 -11.89
C THR A 53 -10.30 -0.22 -13.16
N PRO A 54 -10.62 0.61 -14.18
CA PRO A 54 -9.81 0.69 -15.38
C PRO A 54 -8.34 1.11 -15.16
N ALA A 55 -8.06 1.80 -14.04
CA ALA A 55 -6.70 2.25 -13.70
C ALA A 55 -5.95 1.25 -12.78
N VAL A 56 -6.62 0.20 -12.28
CA VAL A 56 -5.98 -0.82 -11.41
C VAL A 56 -5.38 -1.91 -12.27
N VAL A 57 -4.09 -2.15 -12.13
CA VAL A 57 -3.33 -3.02 -13.02
C VAL A 57 -2.62 -4.13 -12.27
N ALA A 58 -2.39 -5.25 -12.96
CA ALA A 58 -1.42 -6.24 -12.50
C ALA A 58 -0.01 -5.84 -12.96
N VAL A 59 0.97 -6.01 -12.09
CA VAL A 59 2.38 -5.76 -12.37
C VAL A 59 3.10 -7.10 -12.42
N LEU A 60 3.65 -7.44 -13.58
CA LEU A 60 4.45 -8.65 -13.81
C LEU A 60 5.92 -8.23 -13.87
N ALA A 61 6.65 -8.45 -12.78
CA ALA A 61 8.06 -8.17 -12.63
C ALA A 61 8.80 -9.50 -12.40
N ASN A 62 9.63 -9.93 -13.34
CA ASN A 62 10.37 -11.19 -13.19
C ASN A 62 11.48 -11.05 -12.12
N PRO A 63 11.50 -11.88 -11.02
CA PRO A 63 10.70 -13.11 -10.82
C PRO A 63 9.37 -12.91 -10.06
N GLY A 64 8.88 -11.71 -9.79
CA GLY A 64 7.70 -11.47 -8.97
C GLY A 64 6.49 -10.93 -9.74
N GLN A 65 5.36 -10.83 -9.06
CA GLN A 65 4.16 -10.17 -9.54
C GLN A 65 3.41 -9.50 -8.39
N GLY A 66 2.64 -8.47 -8.71
CA GLY A 66 1.81 -7.74 -7.77
C GLY A 66 0.73 -6.94 -8.47
N SER A 67 0.32 -5.87 -7.85
CA SER A 67 -0.68 -4.94 -8.33
C SER A 67 -0.10 -3.53 -8.44
N GLY A 68 -0.81 -2.64 -9.10
CA GLY A 68 -0.49 -1.23 -9.20
C GLY A 68 -1.71 -0.39 -9.53
N VAL A 69 -1.55 0.92 -9.52
CA VAL A 69 -2.57 1.88 -9.97
C VAL A 69 -1.94 3.00 -10.78
N VAL A 70 -2.50 3.25 -11.95
CA VAL A 70 -2.09 4.37 -12.81
C VAL A 70 -2.66 5.66 -12.23
N VAL A 71 -1.82 6.67 -12.01
CA VAL A 71 -2.23 7.93 -11.35
C VAL A 71 -2.07 9.17 -12.23
N THR A 72 -1.49 9.02 -13.41
CA THR A 72 -1.34 10.12 -14.37
C THR A 72 -1.66 9.66 -15.80
N PRO A 73 -2.15 10.57 -16.68
CA PRO A 73 -2.48 10.22 -18.05
C PRO A 73 -1.26 9.78 -18.89
N ASP A 74 -0.08 10.22 -18.53
CA ASP A 74 1.18 9.84 -19.17
C ASP A 74 1.78 8.54 -18.62
N GLY A 75 1.09 7.85 -17.66
CA GLY A 75 1.36 6.48 -17.29
C GLY A 75 2.31 6.26 -16.12
N TYR A 76 2.30 7.13 -15.10
CA TYR A 76 2.92 6.79 -13.83
C TYR A 76 2.04 5.83 -13.03
N VAL A 77 2.64 4.74 -12.53
CA VAL A 77 1.98 3.69 -11.77
C VAL A 77 2.56 3.65 -10.36
N LEU A 78 1.72 3.83 -9.34
CA LEU A 78 2.10 3.55 -7.96
C LEU A 78 2.04 2.04 -7.71
N THR A 79 3.03 1.53 -7.00
CA THR A 79 3.09 0.13 -6.55
C THR A 79 3.90 0.03 -5.26
N ALA A 80 3.97 -1.14 -4.65
CA ALA A 80 4.83 -1.37 -3.49
C ALA A 80 6.31 -1.45 -3.91
N GLY A 81 7.20 -1.01 -3.03
CA GLY A 81 8.65 -1.02 -3.29
C GLY A 81 9.18 -2.43 -3.57
N HIS A 82 8.73 -3.42 -2.80
CA HIS A 82 9.13 -4.82 -3.02
C HIS A 82 8.57 -5.42 -4.32
N VAL A 83 7.51 -4.84 -4.91
CA VAL A 83 6.98 -5.24 -6.24
C VAL A 83 7.80 -4.60 -7.36
N SER A 84 8.07 -3.28 -7.31
CA SER A 84 8.89 -2.60 -8.31
C SER A 84 10.34 -3.10 -8.26
N GLY A 85 10.87 -3.31 -7.07
CA GLY A 85 12.28 -3.64 -6.88
C GLY A 85 13.22 -2.51 -7.32
N LYS A 86 14.43 -2.87 -7.75
CA LYS A 86 15.45 -1.88 -8.17
C LYS A 86 14.99 -1.06 -9.38
N PRO A 87 15.46 0.19 -9.52
CA PRO A 87 15.21 1.01 -10.70
C PRO A 87 15.70 0.38 -12.02
N ASN A 88 15.15 0.86 -13.14
CA ASN A 88 15.49 0.47 -14.51
C ASN A 88 15.21 -0.99 -14.88
N ARG A 89 14.31 -1.68 -14.17
CA ARG A 89 13.85 -3.02 -14.57
C ARG A 89 12.67 -2.89 -15.54
N GLU A 90 12.67 -3.74 -16.55
CA GLU A 90 11.50 -3.90 -17.42
C GLU A 90 10.41 -4.69 -16.69
N VAL A 91 9.17 -4.23 -16.83
CA VAL A 91 7.98 -4.87 -16.29
C VAL A 91 6.88 -4.89 -17.34
N THR A 92 5.99 -5.87 -17.24
CA THR A 92 4.75 -5.87 -18.01
C THR A 92 3.60 -5.48 -17.09
N VAL A 93 2.83 -4.49 -17.48
CA VAL A 93 1.62 -4.07 -16.79
C VAL A 93 0.41 -4.57 -17.57
N VAL A 94 -0.54 -5.20 -16.88
CA VAL A 94 -1.75 -5.76 -17.49
C VAL A 94 -2.97 -5.05 -16.95
N PHE A 95 -3.74 -4.44 -17.83
CA PHE A 95 -4.99 -3.76 -17.52
C PHE A 95 -6.16 -4.74 -17.37
N PRO A 96 -7.28 -4.35 -16.73
CA PRO A 96 -8.44 -5.21 -16.52
C PRO A 96 -9.09 -5.73 -17.83
N ASP A 97 -8.98 -4.98 -18.91
CA ASP A 97 -9.43 -5.37 -20.26
C ASP A 97 -8.51 -6.37 -20.96
N GLY A 98 -7.40 -6.75 -20.34
CA GLY A 98 -6.38 -7.64 -20.87
C GLY A 98 -5.30 -6.95 -21.70
N LYS A 99 -5.39 -5.64 -21.96
CA LYS A 99 -4.35 -4.87 -22.61
C LYS A 99 -3.06 -4.94 -21.82
N ARG A 100 -1.95 -5.17 -22.52
CA ARG A 100 -0.61 -5.20 -21.93
C ARG A 100 0.19 -3.97 -22.36
N ALA A 101 0.91 -3.39 -21.41
CA ALA A 101 1.86 -2.32 -21.67
C ALA A 101 3.21 -2.70 -21.07
N ARG A 102 4.30 -2.32 -21.75
CA ARG A 102 5.62 -2.35 -21.15
C ARG A 102 5.77 -1.14 -20.23
N GLY A 103 6.61 -1.29 -19.23
CA GLY A 103 6.95 -0.21 -18.33
C GLY A 103 8.34 -0.44 -17.74
N LYS A 104 8.86 0.63 -17.15
CA LYS A 104 10.15 0.64 -16.46
C LYS A 104 9.96 1.02 -15.01
N THR A 105 10.58 0.26 -14.11
CA THR A 105 10.62 0.66 -12.70
C THR A 105 11.49 1.90 -12.56
N LEU A 106 11.00 2.84 -11.79
CA LEU A 106 11.69 4.06 -11.41
C LEU A 106 12.25 3.94 -9.98
N GLY A 107 12.21 5.02 -9.21
CA GLY A 107 12.69 5.04 -7.85
C GLY A 107 11.84 4.21 -6.89
N MET A 108 12.42 3.92 -5.73
CA MET A 108 11.73 3.24 -4.64
C MET A 108 12.19 3.74 -3.28
N HIS A 109 11.37 3.53 -2.26
CA HIS A 109 11.69 3.80 -0.86
C HIS A 109 11.55 2.50 -0.05
N PRO A 110 12.64 1.75 0.19
CA PRO A 110 12.59 0.43 0.82
C PRO A 110 11.93 0.41 2.20
N GLN A 111 12.19 1.39 3.06
CA GLN A 111 11.64 1.44 4.42
C GLN A 111 10.14 1.71 4.42
N MET A 112 9.67 2.60 3.55
CA MET A 112 8.24 2.91 3.38
C MET A 112 7.54 1.92 2.48
N ASP A 113 8.30 1.11 1.74
CA ASP A 113 7.79 0.16 0.76
C ASP A 113 6.99 0.83 -0.37
N SER A 114 7.44 2.00 -0.84
CA SER A 114 6.85 2.69 -1.99
C SER A 114 7.72 2.53 -3.23
N GLY A 115 7.10 2.33 -4.37
CA GLY A 115 7.77 2.18 -5.66
C GLY A 115 6.98 2.82 -6.79
N LEU A 116 7.67 3.25 -7.84
CA LEU A 116 7.10 3.91 -8.99
C LEU A 116 7.48 3.16 -10.28
N ILE A 117 6.54 3.10 -11.22
CA ILE A 117 6.75 2.55 -12.56
C ILE A 117 6.31 3.60 -13.57
N LYS A 118 7.00 3.69 -14.71
CA LYS A 118 6.59 4.48 -15.86
C LYS A 118 6.20 3.55 -17.00
N LEU A 119 4.98 3.70 -17.51
CA LEU A 119 4.53 3.00 -18.72
C LEU A 119 5.22 3.59 -19.95
N GLU A 120 5.53 2.73 -20.90
CA GLU A 120 6.04 3.07 -22.23
C GLU A 120 4.89 3.10 -23.23
N GLY A 121 4.99 4.01 -24.20
CA GLY A 121 4.00 4.21 -25.27
C GLY A 121 3.10 5.41 -25.04
N ASP A 122 2.26 5.66 -26.05
CA ASP A 122 1.41 6.84 -26.12
C ASP A 122 0.14 6.65 -25.30
N GLY A 123 -0.06 7.58 -24.33
CA GLY A 123 -1.32 7.70 -23.58
C GLY A 123 -2.45 8.34 -24.43
N PRO A 124 -3.49 8.82 -23.81
CA PRO A 124 -3.67 8.85 -22.35
C PRO A 124 -4.05 7.49 -21.78
N TRP A 125 -3.40 7.13 -20.66
CA TRP A 125 -3.72 5.91 -19.93
C TRP A 125 -4.92 6.13 -19.00
N PRO A 126 -5.80 5.11 -18.79
CA PRO A 126 -6.78 5.15 -17.70
C PRO A 126 -6.06 5.42 -16.38
N HIS A 127 -6.46 6.46 -15.66
CA HIS A 127 -5.79 6.89 -14.45
C HIS A 127 -6.77 7.45 -13.42
N VAL A 128 -6.34 7.55 -12.17
CA VAL A 128 -7.10 8.08 -11.04
C VAL A 128 -6.25 9.06 -10.23
N ALA A 129 -6.90 10.03 -9.60
CA ALA A 129 -6.20 11.03 -8.81
C ALA A 129 -5.71 10.44 -7.47
N MET A 130 -4.57 10.94 -6.99
CA MET A 130 -4.12 10.74 -5.61
C MET A 130 -4.95 11.59 -4.65
N GLY A 131 -5.41 10.98 -3.56
CA GLY A 131 -6.11 11.61 -2.45
C GLY A 131 -5.16 12.24 -1.43
N ASP A 132 -5.63 12.43 -0.21
CA ASP A 132 -4.88 12.99 0.89
C ASP A 132 -5.26 12.28 2.20
N VAL A 133 -4.32 11.52 2.76
CA VAL A 133 -4.53 10.76 4.01
C VAL A 133 -4.78 11.67 5.21
N SER A 134 -4.29 12.91 5.20
CA SER A 134 -4.51 13.85 6.30
C SER A 134 -5.99 14.21 6.53
N ARG A 135 -6.83 13.98 5.52
CA ARG A 135 -8.28 14.18 5.58
C ARG A 135 -9.07 12.97 6.07
N MET A 136 -8.41 11.81 6.19
CA MET A 136 -9.05 10.58 6.61
C MET A 136 -9.16 10.46 8.13
N ARG A 137 -10.17 9.73 8.57
CA ARG A 137 -10.46 9.48 9.99
C ARG A 137 -10.62 7.99 10.25
N LEU A 138 -10.47 7.59 11.50
CA LEU A 138 -10.80 6.23 11.94
C LEU A 138 -12.28 5.95 11.66
N GLY A 139 -12.57 4.77 11.13
CA GLY A 139 -13.90 4.35 10.75
C GLY A 139 -14.36 4.78 9.35
N ASP A 140 -13.60 5.58 8.61
CA ASP A 140 -13.92 5.93 7.23
C ASP A 140 -13.98 4.68 6.35
N TRP A 141 -14.98 4.63 5.47
CA TRP A 141 -15.10 3.58 4.47
C TRP A 141 -14.04 3.71 3.39
N VAL A 142 -13.46 2.57 3.03
CA VAL A 142 -12.42 2.46 2.00
C VAL A 142 -12.67 1.26 1.10
N VAL A 143 -12.13 1.34 -0.12
CA VAL A 143 -12.21 0.28 -1.14
C VAL A 143 -10.80 -0.16 -1.50
N ALA A 144 -10.46 -1.40 -1.21
CA ALA A 144 -9.19 -2.03 -1.60
C ALA A 144 -9.40 -2.84 -2.88
N ILE A 145 -8.53 -2.65 -3.88
CA ILE A 145 -8.59 -3.38 -5.15
C ILE A 145 -7.21 -3.93 -5.49
N GLY A 146 -7.15 -5.20 -5.93
CA GLY A 146 -5.89 -5.83 -6.29
C GLY A 146 -6.05 -7.18 -6.99
N HIS A 147 -4.94 -7.90 -7.13
CA HIS A 147 -4.87 -9.19 -7.81
C HIS A 147 -4.42 -10.30 -6.84
N PRO A 148 -5.30 -10.75 -5.92
CA PRO A 148 -4.96 -11.78 -4.94
C PRO A 148 -4.47 -13.07 -5.61
N GLY A 149 -3.37 -13.64 -5.13
CA GLY A 149 -2.71 -14.78 -5.77
C GLY A 149 -2.06 -14.46 -7.13
N GLY A 150 -1.89 -13.16 -7.44
CA GLY A 150 -1.31 -12.65 -8.68
C GLY A 150 -2.29 -12.56 -9.85
N PHE A 151 -1.77 -12.14 -11.01
CA PHE A 151 -2.54 -12.02 -12.24
C PHE A 151 -3.06 -13.39 -12.72
N ARG A 152 -4.33 -13.43 -13.12
CA ARG A 152 -4.96 -14.60 -13.78
C ARG A 152 -5.74 -14.10 -14.98
N PRO A 153 -5.47 -14.64 -16.19
CA PRO A 153 -6.22 -14.27 -17.40
C PRO A 153 -7.73 -14.41 -17.20
N GLY A 154 -8.50 -13.43 -17.65
CA GLY A 154 -9.96 -13.42 -17.54
C GLY A 154 -10.53 -13.11 -16.15
N ARG A 155 -9.69 -12.97 -15.12
CA ARG A 155 -10.13 -12.56 -13.80
C ARG A 155 -9.96 -11.06 -13.60
N ALA A 156 -11.07 -10.35 -13.34
CA ALA A 156 -11.03 -8.94 -12.94
C ALA A 156 -10.29 -8.75 -11.61
N PRO A 157 -9.75 -7.55 -11.34
CA PRO A 157 -9.24 -7.19 -10.02
C PRO A 157 -10.30 -7.42 -8.94
N VAL A 158 -9.90 -7.93 -7.78
CA VAL A 158 -10.81 -8.26 -6.69
C VAL A 158 -11.00 -7.05 -5.79
N VAL A 159 -12.26 -6.77 -5.47
CA VAL A 159 -12.68 -5.63 -4.64
C VAL A 159 -12.96 -6.09 -3.21
N ARG A 160 -12.51 -5.34 -2.23
CA ARG A 160 -12.89 -5.46 -0.82
C ARG A 160 -13.28 -4.09 -0.31
N VAL A 161 -14.28 -4.07 0.55
CA VAL A 161 -14.75 -2.87 1.24
C VAL A 161 -14.48 -3.04 2.72
N GLY A 162 -13.99 -2.01 3.36
CA GLY A 162 -13.68 -2.04 4.78
C GLY A 162 -13.57 -0.64 5.35
N ARG A 163 -12.95 -0.57 6.53
CA ARG A 163 -12.78 0.67 7.28
C ARG A 163 -11.34 0.92 7.68
N VAL A 164 -11.01 2.18 7.81
CA VAL A 164 -9.75 2.61 8.40
C VAL A 164 -9.77 2.34 9.90
N ILE A 165 -8.79 1.59 10.41
CA ILE A 165 -8.65 1.24 11.83
C ILE A 165 -7.45 1.89 12.50
N ARG A 166 -6.47 2.36 11.72
CA ARG A 166 -5.30 3.12 12.23
C ARG A 166 -4.72 4.00 11.13
N ILE A 167 -4.27 5.21 11.52
CA ILE A 167 -3.56 6.14 10.64
C ILE A 167 -2.34 6.68 11.39
N THR A 168 -1.19 6.65 10.75
CA THR A 168 0.03 7.34 11.16
C THR A 168 0.70 7.95 9.93
N PRO A 169 1.71 8.81 10.07
CA PRO A 169 2.48 9.30 8.91
C PRO A 169 3.13 8.19 8.07
N GLN A 170 3.37 6.98 8.67
CA GLN A 170 4.06 5.87 8.03
C GLN A 170 3.14 4.79 7.52
N LEU A 171 1.89 4.70 7.98
CA LEU A 171 0.96 3.66 7.58
C LEU A 171 -0.50 4.05 7.69
N VAL A 172 -1.31 3.46 6.84
CA VAL A 172 -2.76 3.30 7.00
C VAL A 172 -3.03 1.82 7.22
N GLN A 173 -3.84 1.47 8.24
CA GLN A 173 -4.28 0.10 8.50
C GLN A 173 -5.79 0.01 8.33
N THR A 174 -6.25 -1.08 7.71
CA THR A 174 -7.67 -1.32 7.46
C THR A 174 -8.06 -2.74 7.82
N ASP A 175 -9.37 -3.00 7.91
CA ASP A 175 -9.93 -4.34 8.00
C ASP A 175 -10.20 -4.98 6.61
N CYS A 176 -9.80 -4.33 5.52
CA CYS A 176 -9.81 -4.93 4.17
C CYS A 176 -8.81 -6.08 4.11
N THR A 177 -9.26 -7.32 4.13
CA THR A 177 -8.38 -8.49 4.07
C THR A 177 -7.56 -8.53 2.80
N LEU A 178 -6.24 -8.45 2.93
CA LEU A 178 -5.28 -8.57 1.84
C LEU A 178 -4.63 -9.95 1.85
N VAL A 179 -4.15 -10.37 0.69
CA VAL A 179 -3.35 -11.60 0.54
C VAL A 179 -2.20 -11.37 -0.46
N GLY A 180 -1.29 -12.34 -0.59
CA GLY A 180 -0.20 -12.26 -1.57
C GLY A 180 -0.71 -11.96 -2.98
N GLY A 181 -0.04 -11.07 -3.70
CA GLY A 181 -0.45 -10.57 -5.02
C GLY A 181 -1.26 -9.26 -5.00
N ASP A 182 -1.90 -8.91 -3.88
CA ASP A 182 -2.52 -7.59 -3.70
C ASP A 182 -1.47 -6.48 -3.54
N SER A 183 -0.27 -6.82 -3.10
CA SER A 183 0.85 -5.87 -2.92
C SER A 183 0.99 -4.91 -4.09
N GLY A 184 1.04 -3.61 -3.80
CA GLY A 184 1.08 -2.54 -4.79
C GLY A 184 -0.28 -2.06 -5.29
N GLY A 185 -1.36 -2.80 -5.01
CA GLY A 185 -2.72 -2.38 -5.34
C GLY A 185 -3.20 -1.18 -4.52
N PRO A 186 -4.17 -0.42 -5.04
CA PRO A 186 -4.66 0.80 -4.39
C PRO A 186 -5.70 0.55 -3.29
N LEU A 187 -5.66 1.42 -2.29
CA LEU A 187 -6.73 1.72 -1.37
C LEU A 187 -7.37 3.05 -1.79
N PHE A 188 -8.68 3.07 -1.97
CA PHE A 188 -9.44 4.26 -2.37
C PHE A 188 -10.34 4.76 -1.24
N ASP A 189 -10.54 6.09 -1.19
CA ASP A 189 -11.67 6.68 -0.48
C ASP A 189 -12.98 6.53 -1.28
N LEU A 190 -14.11 6.96 -0.70
CA LEU A 190 -15.41 6.92 -1.37
C LEU A 190 -15.61 8.02 -2.43
N ASP A 191 -14.61 8.83 -2.73
CA ASP A 191 -14.57 9.74 -3.88
C ASP A 191 -13.77 9.16 -5.05
N GLY A 192 -13.18 7.97 -4.85
CA GLY A 192 -12.37 7.26 -5.83
C GLY A 192 -10.98 7.84 -6.00
N LYS A 193 -10.42 8.44 -4.95
CA LYS A 193 -9.03 8.91 -4.91
C LYS A 193 -8.17 7.89 -4.17
N VAL A 194 -6.95 7.67 -4.65
CA VAL A 194 -5.99 6.79 -3.99
C VAL A 194 -5.55 7.40 -2.66
N VAL A 195 -5.74 6.70 -1.55
CA VAL A 195 -5.31 7.12 -0.21
C VAL A 195 -4.21 6.24 0.36
N GLY A 196 -3.98 5.05 -0.22
CA GLY A 196 -2.90 4.16 0.17
C GLY A 196 -2.57 3.12 -0.88
N ILE A 197 -1.43 2.48 -0.72
CA ILE A 197 -0.97 1.37 -1.58
C ILE A 197 -0.72 0.15 -0.70
N HIS A 198 -1.28 -1.00 -1.06
CA HIS A 198 -1.15 -2.25 -0.32
C HIS A 198 0.31 -2.66 -0.20
N SER A 199 0.77 -2.89 1.02
CA SER A 199 2.17 -3.18 1.31
C SER A 199 2.33 -4.51 2.03
N ARG A 200 1.87 -4.60 3.26
CA ARG A 200 2.14 -5.73 4.15
C ARG A 200 0.89 -6.26 4.81
N ILE A 201 0.91 -7.55 5.09
CA ILE A 201 -0.06 -8.24 5.92
C ILE A 201 0.65 -8.79 7.16
N GLY A 202 -0.03 -8.85 8.30
CA GLY A 202 0.45 -9.52 9.50
C GLY A 202 -0.09 -10.95 9.60
N SER A 203 0.24 -11.61 10.71
CA SER A 203 -0.28 -12.93 11.06
C SER A 203 -1.76 -12.92 11.41
N GLU A 204 -2.30 -11.77 11.79
CA GLU A 204 -3.72 -11.58 12.13
C GLU A 204 -4.46 -10.92 10.95
N ILE A 205 -5.72 -11.31 10.74
CA ILE A 205 -6.56 -10.82 9.63
C ILE A 205 -6.70 -9.29 9.63
N ALA A 206 -6.69 -8.66 10.81
CA ALA A 206 -6.80 -7.20 10.95
C ALA A 206 -5.50 -6.44 10.62
N ILE A 207 -4.36 -7.12 10.39
CA ILE A 207 -3.09 -6.46 10.08
C ILE A 207 -2.93 -6.35 8.56
N ASN A 208 -3.67 -5.42 7.96
CA ASN A 208 -3.57 -5.07 6.55
C ASN A 208 -3.03 -3.64 6.44
N ILE A 209 -1.77 -3.51 6.00
CA ILE A 209 -1.00 -2.27 6.04
C ILE A 209 -0.85 -1.70 4.63
N HIS A 210 -1.10 -0.40 4.53
CA HIS A 210 -0.96 0.36 3.30
C HIS A 210 0.05 1.50 3.50
N VAL A 211 0.86 1.75 2.49
CA VAL A 211 1.70 2.96 2.40
C VAL A 211 0.79 4.15 2.16
N PRO A 212 0.82 5.20 3.00
CA PRO A 212 0.05 6.42 2.75
C PRO A 212 0.39 7.04 1.39
N VAL A 213 -0.61 7.48 0.64
CA VAL A 213 -0.37 8.13 -0.66
C VAL A 213 0.48 9.40 -0.54
N ASN A 214 0.42 10.07 0.60
CA ASN A 214 1.25 11.26 0.89
C ASN A 214 2.74 10.94 0.79
N THR A 215 3.18 9.73 1.16
CA THR A 215 4.57 9.27 0.96
C THR A 215 5.01 9.41 -0.51
N TYR A 216 4.16 9.03 -1.46
CA TYR A 216 4.47 9.16 -2.89
C TYR A 216 4.49 10.62 -3.34
N ARG A 217 3.61 11.47 -2.82
CA ARG A 217 3.61 12.90 -3.12
C ARG A 217 4.88 13.58 -2.64
N ASP A 218 5.24 13.33 -1.38
CA ASP A 218 6.40 13.96 -0.74
C ASP A 218 7.73 13.53 -1.35
N THR A 219 7.75 12.36 -2.01
CA THR A 219 8.96 11.79 -2.62
C THR A 219 8.88 11.71 -4.14
N TRP A 220 7.87 12.31 -4.77
CA TRP A 220 7.55 12.15 -6.18
C TRP A 220 8.73 12.41 -7.12
N GLU A 221 9.38 13.57 -7.01
CA GLU A 221 10.49 13.95 -7.86
C GLU A 221 11.63 12.93 -7.77
N ALA A 222 11.98 12.55 -6.54
CA ALA A 222 13.05 11.60 -6.30
C ALA A 222 12.73 10.21 -6.87
N LEU A 223 11.48 9.75 -6.71
CA LEU A 223 11.05 8.48 -7.30
C LEU A 223 10.99 8.55 -8.82
N ALA A 224 10.52 9.66 -9.39
CA ALA A 224 10.45 9.85 -10.84
C ALA A 224 11.84 9.89 -11.50
N GLU A 225 12.84 10.43 -10.81
CA GLU A 225 14.25 10.43 -11.23
C GLU A 225 14.95 9.07 -11.07
N GLY A 226 14.25 8.05 -10.55
CA GLY A 226 14.81 6.71 -10.35
C GLY A 226 15.68 6.57 -9.10
N ARG A 227 15.55 7.49 -8.13
CA ARG A 227 16.34 7.42 -6.89
C ARG A 227 15.82 6.34 -5.94
N VAL A 228 16.74 5.64 -5.28
CA VAL A 228 16.44 4.78 -4.14
C VAL A 228 16.55 5.59 -2.87
N LEU A 229 15.43 5.71 -2.14
CA LEU A 229 15.30 6.55 -0.95
C LEU A 229 15.38 5.72 0.34
N GLY A 230 15.75 6.36 1.43
CA GLY A 230 15.39 5.89 2.78
C GLY A 230 16.39 5.01 3.51
N LEU A 231 17.53 4.64 2.95
CA LEU A 231 18.63 4.07 3.72
C LEU A 231 19.79 5.04 3.69
N ALA A 232 19.92 5.80 4.77
CA ALA A 232 21.12 6.56 4.99
C ALA A 232 22.31 5.58 5.10
N TYR A 233 23.28 5.75 4.21
CA TYR A 233 24.46 4.92 4.12
C TYR A 233 25.66 5.66 4.65
N LEU A 234 26.35 5.05 5.61
CA LEU A 234 27.58 5.56 6.17
C LEU A 234 28.81 4.80 5.64
N GLY A 235 28.68 3.51 5.40
CA GLY A 235 29.75 2.66 4.89
C GLY A 235 30.69 2.13 5.98
N VAL A 236 30.10 1.69 7.10
CA VAL A 236 30.83 1.07 8.21
C VAL A 236 30.23 -0.27 8.61
N ARG A 237 31.07 -1.14 9.14
CA ARG A 237 30.66 -2.33 9.86
C ARG A 237 31.21 -2.24 11.29
N GLY A 238 30.38 -2.57 12.27
CA GLY A 238 30.75 -2.59 13.68
C GLY A 238 30.40 -3.91 14.33
N ASP A 239 30.78 -4.06 15.59
CA ASP A 239 30.52 -5.23 16.41
C ASP A 239 29.17 -5.07 17.10
N GLU A 240 28.19 -5.92 16.73
CA GLU A 240 26.85 -5.92 17.33
C GLU A 240 26.83 -6.57 18.73
N SER A 241 27.89 -7.26 19.13
CA SER A 241 28.03 -7.93 20.43
C SER A 241 28.79 -7.09 21.46
N ALA A 242 29.48 -6.03 21.02
CA ALA A 242 30.26 -5.16 21.89
C ALA A 242 29.38 -4.22 22.72
N GLU A 243 29.83 -3.93 23.93
CA GLU A 243 29.19 -2.95 24.84
C GLU A 243 29.36 -1.50 24.39
N GLN A 244 30.11 -1.26 23.32
CA GLN A 244 30.34 0.07 22.72
C GLN A 244 30.18 0.01 21.22
N ALA A 245 29.84 1.16 20.59
CA ALA A 245 29.68 1.26 19.15
C ALA A 245 31.04 1.35 18.43
N LYS A 246 31.83 0.26 18.53
CA LYS A 246 33.15 0.16 17.92
C LYS A 246 33.05 -0.15 16.43
N ILE A 247 33.76 0.63 15.62
CA ILE A 247 33.88 0.42 14.16
C ILE A 247 34.94 -0.62 13.90
N LEU A 248 34.57 -1.71 13.22
CA LEU A 248 35.50 -2.77 12.80
C LEU A 248 36.07 -2.50 11.42
N GLU A 249 35.24 -1.93 10.52
CA GLU A 249 35.61 -1.73 9.13
C GLU A 249 34.99 -0.45 8.58
N VAL A 250 35.73 0.29 7.77
CA VAL A 250 35.26 1.42 7.00
C VAL A 250 35.44 1.09 5.52
N GLN A 251 34.36 1.10 4.76
CA GLN A 251 34.41 0.79 3.34
C GLN A 251 35.12 1.89 2.56
N PRO A 252 36.00 1.55 1.61
CA PRO A 252 36.63 2.52 0.73
C PRO A 252 35.61 3.40 0.01
N ASP A 253 35.92 4.65 -0.23
CA ASP A 253 35.10 5.64 -0.94
C ASP A 253 33.72 5.94 -0.29
N SER A 254 33.45 5.35 0.87
CA SER A 254 32.22 5.58 1.61
C SER A 254 32.15 6.99 2.21
N PRO A 255 30.94 7.47 2.60
CA PRO A 255 30.77 8.68 3.39
C PRO A 255 31.63 8.71 4.66
N ALA A 256 31.76 7.58 5.35
CA ALA A 256 32.60 7.43 6.54
C ALA A 256 34.10 7.65 6.21
N ALA A 257 34.59 7.00 5.16
CA ALA A 257 35.98 7.15 4.72
C ALA A 257 36.28 8.61 4.32
N LYS A 258 35.36 9.25 3.56
CA LYS A 258 35.51 10.67 3.14
C LYS A 258 35.49 11.64 4.32
N ALA A 259 34.79 11.28 5.40
CA ALA A 259 34.72 12.06 6.64
C ALA A 259 35.88 11.76 7.60
N GLY A 260 36.77 10.81 7.26
CA GLY A 260 37.94 10.46 8.07
C GLY A 260 37.65 9.50 9.23
N LEU A 261 36.53 8.79 9.22
CA LEU A 261 36.26 7.72 10.18
C LEU A 261 37.23 6.55 9.92
N GLN A 262 37.69 5.90 10.96
CA GLN A 262 38.72 4.84 10.89
C GLN A 262 38.25 3.57 11.64
N PRO A 263 38.80 2.41 11.29
CA PRO A 263 38.64 1.21 12.12
C PRO A 263 39.18 1.45 13.53
N ASN A 264 38.49 0.86 14.51
CA ASN A 264 38.68 1.04 15.96
C ASN A 264 38.16 2.37 16.55
N ASP A 265 37.59 3.27 15.77
CA ASP A 265 36.83 4.40 16.33
C ASP A 265 35.62 3.89 17.10
N ILE A 266 35.30 4.56 18.21
CA ILE A 266 34.11 4.31 19.02
C ILE A 266 33.18 5.51 18.84
N ILE A 267 31.96 5.27 18.36
CA ILE A 267 30.96 6.33 18.21
C ILE A 267 30.31 6.63 19.55
N LEU A 268 30.41 7.86 20.02
CA LEU A 268 29.89 8.34 21.29
C LEU A 268 28.50 8.98 21.14
N SER A 269 28.30 9.74 20.07
CA SER A 269 27.00 10.37 19.79
C SER A 269 26.78 10.58 18.28
N VAL A 270 25.49 10.73 17.92
CA VAL A 270 25.02 11.17 16.58
C VAL A 270 24.13 12.40 16.79
N ASP A 271 24.52 13.56 16.26
CA ASP A 271 23.82 14.83 16.42
C ASP A 271 23.51 15.16 17.91
N GLY A 272 24.44 14.87 18.81
CA GLY A 272 24.31 15.06 20.24
C GLY A 272 23.50 13.99 20.98
N ARG A 273 22.90 13.02 20.26
CA ARG A 273 22.20 11.88 20.88
C ARG A 273 23.21 10.81 21.21
N LYS A 274 23.27 10.45 22.51
CA LYS A 274 24.20 9.45 23.02
C LYS A 274 24.01 8.08 22.34
N VAL A 275 25.11 7.45 21.98
CA VAL A 275 25.22 6.08 21.47
C VAL A 275 25.75 5.20 22.59
N THR A 276 25.10 4.07 22.88
CA THR A 276 25.52 3.10 23.90
C THR A 276 26.26 1.90 23.31
N ASP A 277 25.80 1.44 22.15
CA ASP A 277 26.28 0.25 21.45
C ASP A 277 26.06 0.40 19.93
N TYR A 278 26.54 -0.56 19.15
CA TYR A 278 26.44 -0.50 17.70
C TYR A 278 24.97 -0.59 17.20
N ARG A 279 24.07 -1.23 17.93
CA ARG A 279 22.64 -1.29 17.56
C ARG A 279 21.96 0.05 17.74
N SER A 280 22.23 0.75 18.84
CA SER A 280 21.72 2.11 19.09
C SER A 280 22.24 3.09 18.03
N PHE A 281 23.51 2.98 17.64
CA PHE A 281 24.09 3.73 16.53
C PHE A 281 23.34 3.50 15.20
N ARG A 282 23.16 2.24 14.81
CA ARG A 282 22.38 1.87 13.62
C ARG A 282 20.96 2.42 13.66
N SER A 283 20.29 2.30 14.81
CA SER A 283 18.92 2.81 14.99
C SER A 283 18.83 4.33 14.78
N LEU A 284 19.84 5.08 15.25
CA LEU A 284 19.91 6.53 15.00
C LEU A 284 20.15 6.86 13.52
N LEU A 285 21.03 6.11 12.84
CA LEU A 285 21.28 6.29 11.41
C LEU A 285 20.07 5.92 10.55
N GLN A 286 19.30 4.90 10.92
CA GLN A 286 18.08 4.52 10.20
C GLN A 286 16.99 5.61 10.23
N GLN A 287 17.06 6.56 11.15
CA GLN A 287 16.15 7.71 11.22
C GLN A 287 16.59 8.87 10.30
N LYS A 288 17.77 8.76 9.70
CA LYS A 288 18.38 9.78 8.86
C LYS A 288 18.09 9.55 7.38
N ARG A 289 18.21 10.60 6.57
CA ARG A 289 17.98 10.57 5.12
C ARG A 289 19.31 10.58 4.36
N PRO A 290 19.37 9.95 3.19
CA PRO A 290 20.50 10.14 2.28
C PRO A 290 20.70 11.64 1.97
N GLY A 291 21.95 12.08 1.96
CA GLY A 291 22.33 13.48 1.76
C GLY A 291 22.31 14.35 3.02
N GLU A 292 21.70 13.87 4.13
CA GLU A 292 21.74 14.57 5.42
C GLU A 292 23.17 14.60 5.96
N VAL A 293 23.56 15.73 6.54
CA VAL A 293 24.84 15.87 7.23
C VAL A 293 24.65 15.60 8.71
N VAL A 294 25.27 14.55 9.21
CA VAL A 294 25.26 14.19 10.64
C VAL A 294 26.58 14.56 11.30
N ARG A 295 26.52 14.92 12.56
CA ARG A 295 27.69 15.12 13.42
C ARG A 295 27.90 13.88 14.26
N LEU A 296 29.06 13.26 14.12
CA LEU A 296 29.50 12.12 14.94
C LEU A 296 30.53 12.58 15.94
N GLU A 297 30.29 12.37 17.22
CA GLU A 297 31.32 12.44 18.24
C GLU A 297 31.98 11.06 18.35
N VAL A 298 33.29 11.01 18.19
CA VAL A 298 34.05 9.78 18.03
C VAL A 298 35.20 9.77 19.02
N GLN A 299 35.48 8.64 19.66
CA GLN A 299 36.68 8.42 20.43
C GLN A 299 37.66 7.60 19.59
N ARG A 300 38.86 8.17 19.38
CA ARG A 300 39.99 7.54 18.70
C ARG A 300 41.18 7.47 19.66
N GLY A 301 41.43 6.27 20.19
CA GLY A 301 42.37 6.13 21.30
C GLY A 301 41.95 6.96 22.52
N ASN A 302 42.74 7.93 22.92
CA ASN A 302 42.47 8.84 24.03
C ASN A 302 41.83 10.19 23.60
N GLU A 303 41.66 10.43 22.32
CA GLU A 303 41.18 11.69 21.78
C GLU A 303 39.70 11.61 21.40
N LYS A 304 38.98 12.73 21.63
CA LYS A 304 37.62 12.91 21.14
C LYS A 304 37.64 13.82 19.92
N LEU A 305 36.96 13.37 18.86
CA LEU A 305 36.90 14.06 17.57
C LEU A 305 35.43 14.29 17.22
N GLU A 306 35.14 15.41 16.57
CA GLU A 306 33.86 15.66 15.93
C GLU A 306 34.05 15.53 14.40
N LEU A 307 33.29 14.61 13.79
CA LEU A 307 33.28 14.39 12.35
C LEU A 307 31.93 14.79 11.76
N LYS A 308 31.94 15.58 10.68
CA LYS A 308 30.74 15.89 9.89
C LYS A 308 30.68 14.96 8.70
N VAL A 309 29.64 14.14 8.63
CA VAL A 309 29.47 13.13 7.59
C VAL A 309 28.22 13.41 6.78
N LYS A 310 28.38 13.65 5.49
CA LYS A 310 27.26 13.67 4.55
C LYS A 310 26.90 12.24 4.19
N LEU A 311 25.75 11.77 4.66
CA LEU A 311 25.28 10.40 4.45
C LEU A 311 25.02 10.13 2.96
N GLY A 312 25.44 8.98 2.49
CA GLY A 312 25.13 8.48 1.16
C GLY A 312 23.78 7.75 1.10
N SER A 313 23.46 7.23 -0.07
CA SER A 313 22.39 6.28 -0.29
C SER A 313 22.98 4.89 -0.45
N LEU A 314 22.43 3.88 0.21
CA LEU A 314 22.70 2.48 -0.16
C LEU A 314 22.14 2.27 -1.56
N GLN A 315 23.04 1.99 -2.51
CA GLN A 315 22.68 1.60 -3.88
C GLN A 315 22.22 0.15 -3.92
#